data_d1de69587ad2d65250db69fbcfb52a9f
#
_entry.id   d1de69587ad2d65250db69fbcfb52a9f
#
_cell.length_a   1.000
_cell.length_b   1.000
_cell.length_c   1.000
_cell.angle_alpha   90.00
_cell.angle_beta   90.00
_cell.angle_gamma   90.00
#
_symmetry.space_group_name_H-M   'P 1'
#
loop_
_entity.id
_entity.type
_entity.pdbx_description
1 polymer ?
#
loop_
_entity_poly.entity_id
_entity_poly.type
_entity_poly.pdbx_seq_one_letter_code
_entity_poly.pdbx_strand_id
1 'polypeptide(L)'
;MKWKNHRNKKIKFLRSDRGDEYLSYEFGLQLRQCGIVSQFTTPGTPQHYGVSEHRNRTLLDMVRSMMSLTDLPLLFLGYALETAAFTLKGHHLNPFETTPYELWSSSKPKLSFLKVWSCDAYMKKVFNLISSNPNRRSASS
;
A
#
# COMPACT_ATOMS: atom_id res chain seq x y z
N MET A 1 -11.89 -7.61 8.65
CA MET A 1 -10.66 -7.35 7.86
C MET A 1 -9.55 -8.19 8.47
N LYS A 2 -9.01 -9.19 7.78
CA LYS A 2 -7.94 -10.02 8.34
C LYS A 2 -6.62 -9.31 8.07
N TRP A 3 -5.97 -8.80 9.09
CA TRP A 3 -4.60 -8.28 9.07
C TRP A 3 -3.61 -9.41 8.79
N LYS A 4 -3.82 -10.12 7.69
CA LYS A 4 -2.92 -11.16 7.25
C LYS A 4 -1.90 -10.55 6.32
N ASN A 5 -0.69 -10.56 6.79
CA ASN A 5 0.48 -10.34 6.01
C ASN A 5 0.52 -11.31 4.80
N HIS A 6 0.79 -10.80 3.61
CA HIS A 6 0.90 -11.59 2.37
C HIS A 6 1.90 -12.77 2.43
N ARG A 7 2.62 -12.94 3.54
CA ARG A 7 3.67 -13.95 3.73
C ARG A 7 3.47 -14.85 4.96
N ASN A 8 2.26 -15.05 5.43
CA ASN A 8 1.97 -15.89 6.61
C ASN A 8 2.64 -15.43 7.92
N LYS A 9 3.26 -14.24 7.96
CA LYS A 9 3.81 -13.66 9.19
C LYS A 9 2.69 -12.98 9.95
N LYS A 10 2.60 -13.24 11.25
CA LYS A 10 1.61 -12.59 12.13
C LYS A 10 2.23 -11.35 12.77
N ILE A 11 1.52 -10.23 12.71
CA ILE A 11 1.87 -9.06 13.52
C ILE A 11 1.60 -9.44 14.97
N LYS A 12 2.61 -9.31 15.83
CA LYS A 12 2.48 -9.59 17.27
C LYS A 12 2.23 -8.34 18.08
N PHE A 13 2.86 -7.25 17.70
CA PHE A 13 2.79 -5.97 18.43
C PHE A 13 2.48 -4.84 17.46
N LEU A 14 1.58 -3.97 17.87
CA LEU A 14 1.33 -2.69 17.22
C LEU A 14 1.74 -1.59 18.20
N ARG A 15 2.72 -0.79 17.80
CA ARG A 15 3.11 0.38 18.57
C ARG A 15 2.45 1.62 17.98
N SER A 16 1.74 2.35 18.83
CA SER A 16 1.08 3.60 18.46
C SER A 16 1.29 4.65 19.54
N ASP A 17 0.93 5.87 19.24
CA ASP A 17 0.76 6.91 20.22
C ASP A 17 -0.55 6.73 20.98
N ARG A 18 -0.90 7.72 21.80
CA ARG A 18 -2.16 7.76 22.56
C ARG A 18 -3.24 8.57 21.84
N GLY A 19 -3.20 8.61 20.50
CA GLY A 19 -4.26 9.23 19.72
C GLY A 19 -5.61 8.55 19.98
N ASP A 20 -6.69 9.32 19.98
CA ASP A 20 -8.04 8.84 20.32
C ASP A 20 -8.47 7.67 19.43
N GLU A 21 -8.00 7.64 18.19
CA GLU A 21 -8.25 6.56 17.23
C GLU A 21 -7.69 5.20 17.69
N TYR A 22 -6.57 5.19 18.42
CA TYR A 22 -5.92 3.97 18.95
C TYR A 22 -6.42 3.59 20.35
N LEU A 23 -7.07 4.52 21.04
CA LEU A 23 -7.66 4.30 22.36
C LEU A 23 -9.11 3.83 22.28
N SER A 24 -9.72 3.83 21.10
CA SER A 24 -11.10 3.41 20.94
C SER A 24 -11.29 1.94 21.35
N TYR A 25 -12.39 1.68 22.04
CA TYR A 25 -12.73 0.32 22.49
C TYR A 25 -12.84 -0.66 21.31
N GLU A 26 -13.43 -0.23 20.21
CA GLU A 26 -13.62 -1.03 18.99
C GLU A 26 -12.28 -1.45 18.38
N PHE A 27 -11.34 -0.52 18.27
CA PHE A 27 -10.01 -0.80 17.77
C PHE A 27 -9.26 -1.78 18.67
N GLY A 28 -9.32 -1.59 19.99
CA GLY A 28 -8.73 -2.50 20.96
C GLY A 28 -9.31 -3.91 20.90
N LEU A 29 -10.63 -4.04 20.71
CA LEU A 29 -11.28 -5.32 20.53
C LEU A 29 -10.81 -6.03 19.25
N GLN A 30 -10.70 -5.30 18.15
CA GLN A 30 -10.22 -5.83 16.87
C GLN A 30 -8.78 -6.32 16.96
N LEU A 31 -7.89 -5.60 17.62
CA LEU A 31 -6.51 -6.03 17.84
C LEU A 31 -6.44 -7.34 18.64
N ARG A 32 -7.23 -7.45 19.73
CA ARG A 32 -7.31 -8.68 20.54
C ARG A 32 -7.81 -9.87 19.72
N GLN A 33 -8.84 -9.70 18.92
CA GLN A 33 -9.36 -10.74 18.01
C GLN A 33 -8.31 -11.21 17.01
N CYS A 34 -7.40 -10.31 16.59
CA CYS A 34 -6.29 -10.63 15.70
C CYS A 34 -5.07 -11.20 16.44
N GLY A 35 -5.07 -11.25 17.77
CA GLY A 35 -3.94 -11.67 18.58
C GLY A 35 -2.79 -10.68 18.57
N ILE A 36 -3.08 -9.39 18.38
CA ILE A 36 -2.10 -8.30 18.32
C ILE A 36 -2.11 -7.58 19.67
N VAL A 37 -0.93 -7.40 20.26
CA VAL A 37 -0.75 -6.65 21.49
C VAL A 37 -0.48 -5.19 21.16
N SER A 38 -1.32 -4.29 21.68
CA SER A 38 -1.10 -2.85 21.57
C SER A 38 -0.03 -2.41 22.57
N GLN A 39 0.97 -1.67 22.09
CA GLN A 39 1.99 -1.03 22.90
C GLN A 39 1.93 0.48 22.70
N PHE A 40 1.63 1.21 23.79
CA PHE A 40 1.64 2.65 23.74
C PHE A 40 3.03 3.20 24.05
N THR A 41 3.44 4.22 23.30
CA THR A 41 4.66 4.95 23.60
C THR A 41 4.50 5.80 24.86
N THR A 42 5.56 5.86 25.67
CA THR A 42 5.56 6.69 26.88
C THR A 42 5.50 8.17 26.51
N PRO A 43 4.69 8.98 27.23
CA PRO A 43 4.70 10.42 27.05
C PRO A 43 6.12 10.99 27.27
N GLY A 44 6.54 11.93 26.42
CA GLY A 44 7.84 12.59 26.56
C GLY A 44 9.03 11.87 25.91
N THR A 45 8.80 10.86 25.08
CA THR A 45 9.87 10.24 24.27
C THR A 45 9.72 10.59 22.78
N PRO A 46 10.12 11.79 22.32
CA PRO A 46 9.97 12.24 20.94
C PRO A 46 10.68 11.34 19.94
N GLN A 47 11.75 10.67 20.37
CA GLN A 47 12.59 9.83 19.52
C GLN A 47 11.85 8.62 18.93
N HIS A 48 10.83 8.11 19.61
CA HIS A 48 10.02 6.99 19.14
C HIS A 48 9.00 7.38 18.08
N TYR A 49 8.62 8.65 18.01
CA TYR A 49 7.71 9.20 17.02
C TYR A 49 8.41 9.66 15.75
N GLY A 50 9.64 10.16 15.88
CA GLY A 50 10.37 10.81 14.78
C GLY A 50 10.47 9.97 13.52
N VAL A 51 10.63 8.65 13.65
CA VAL A 51 10.77 7.76 12.50
C VAL A 51 9.45 7.58 11.74
N SER A 52 8.35 7.34 12.44
CA SER A 52 7.03 7.15 11.81
C SER A 52 6.50 8.46 11.25
N GLU A 53 6.67 9.56 11.99
CA GLU A 53 6.27 10.89 11.56
C GLU A 53 7.04 11.35 10.31
N HIS A 54 8.36 11.17 10.32
CA HIS A 54 9.19 11.47 9.15
C HIS A 54 8.77 10.65 7.92
N ARG A 55 8.48 9.37 8.10
CA ARG A 55 7.99 8.52 7.01
C ARG A 55 6.64 8.93 6.50
N ASN A 56 5.71 9.28 7.37
CA ASN A 56 4.41 9.79 6.98
C ASN A 56 4.53 11.08 6.18
N ARG A 57 5.39 12.00 6.63
CA ARG A 57 5.67 13.24 5.90
C ARG A 57 6.24 12.96 4.51
N THR A 58 7.29 12.12 4.42
CA THR A 58 7.88 11.71 3.14
C THR A 58 6.83 11.07 2.22
N LEU A 59 5.99 10.18 2.75
CA LEU A 59 4.93 9.53 1.99
C LEU A 59 3.93 10.54 1.42
N LEU A 60 3.48 11.49 2.25
CA LEU A 60 2.56 12.54 1.82
C LEU A 60 3.18 13.46 0.78
N ASP A 61 4.46 13.81 0.93
CA ASP A 61 5.16 14.66 -0.04
C ASP A 61 5.33 13.95 -1.38
N MET A 62 5.61 12.65 -1.38
CA MET A 62 5.64 11.84 -2.60
C MET A 62 4.28 11.82 -3.28
N VAL A 63 3.20 11.59 -2.53
CA VAL A 63 1.84 11.56 -3.07
C VAL A 63 1.45 12.93 -3.65
N ARG A 64 1.75 14.00 -2.93
CA ARG A 64 1.50 15.37 -3.40
C ARG A 64 2.26 15.65 -4.69
N SER A 65 3.54 15.28 -4.75
CA SER A 65 4.35 15.43 -5.96
C SER A 65 3.78 14.64 -7.13
N MET A 66 3.37 13.39 -6.91
CA MET A 66 2.74 12.56 -7.96
C MET A 66 1.45 13.19 -8.47
N MET A 67 0.59 13.67 -7.59
CA MET A 67 -0.69 14.26 -7.98
C MET A 67 -0.54 15.64 -8.63
N SER A 68 0.42 16.44 -8.19
CA SER A 68 0.66 17.79 -8.76
C SER A 68 1.27 17.77 -10.16
N LEU A 69 1.95 16.70 -10.52
CA LEU A 69 2.54 16.51 -11.85
C LEU A 69 1.54 15.99 -12.89
N THR A 70 0.30 15.77 -12.49
CA THR A 70 -0.70 15.12 -13.34
C THR A 70 -2.06 15.79 -13.18
N ASP A 71 -2.83 15.83 -14.25
CA ASP A 71 -4.23 16.25 -14.22
C ASP A 71 -5.19 15.11 -13.81
N LEU A 72 -4.65 14.12 -13.08
CA LEU A 72 -5.46 12.98 -12.66
C LEU A 72 -6.46 13.36 -11.57
N PRO A 73 -7.71 12.90 -11.67
CA PRO A 73 -8.72 13.12 -10.64
C PRO A 73 -8.30 12.56 -9.28
N LEU A 74 -8.80 13.13 -8.19
CA LEU A 74 -8.56 12.68 -6.81
C LEU A 74 -8.90 11.20 -6.57
N LEU A 75 -9.71 10.60 -7.43
CA LEU A 75 -9.98 9.15 -7.42
C LEU A 75 -8.70 8.32 -7.50
N PHE A 76 -7.64 8.84 -8.13
CA PHE A 76 -6.36 8.15 -8.26
C PHE A 76 -5.43 8.30 -7.05
N LEU A 77 -5.85 9.05 -6.02
CA LEU A 77 -5.07 9.26 -4.80
C LEU A 77 -4.66 7.94 -4.12
N GLY A 78 -5.56 6.95 -4.11
CA GLY A 78 -5.28 5.62 -3.57
C GLY A 78 -4.13 4.92 -4.28
N TYR A 79 -4.10 4.99 -5.60
CA TYR A 79 -3.02 4.41 -6.41
C TYR A 79 -1.69 5.16 -6.23
N ALA A 80 -1.74 6.48 -6.11
CA ALA A 80 -0.56 7.30 -5.81
C ALA A 80 0.02 6.91 -4.44
N LEU A 81 -0.83 6.73 -3.43
CA LEU A 81 -0.43 6.31 -2.10
C LEU A 81 0.21 4.91 -2.09
N GLU A 82 -0.39 3.96 -2.81
CA GLU A 82 0.13 2.60 -2.93
C GLU A 82 1.51 2.58 -3.62
N THR A 83 1.65 3.33 -4.70
CA THR A 83 2.90 3.48 -5.46
C THR A 83 3.99 4.14 -4.60
N ALA A 84 3.66 5.22 -3.89
CA ALA A 84 4.57 5.90 -2.99
C ALA A 84 5.02 4.98 -1.85
N ALA A 85 4.10 4.24 -1.23
CA ALA A 85 4.41 3.29 -0.18
C ALA A 85 5.30 2.15 -0.66
N PHE A 86 5.07 1.65 -1.88
CA PHE A 86 5.92 0.63 -2.49
C PHE A 86 7.33 1.16 -2.76
N THR A 87 7.44 2.34 -3.35
CA THR A 87 8.72 3.00 -3.63
C THR A 87 9.51 3.23 -2.34
N LEU A 88 8.85 3.74 -1.30
CA LEU A 88 9.47 3.99 -0.01
C LEU A 88 9.99 2.71 0.68
N LYS A 89 9.27 1.59 0.52
CA LYS A 89 9.72 0.28 1.02
C LYS A 89 10.92 -0.27 0.28
N GLY A 90 11.03 0.01 -1.02
CA GLY A 90 12.12 -0.45 -1.89
C GLY A 90 13.35 0.45 -1.84
N HIS A 91 13.28 1.61 -1.20
CA HIS A 91 14.40 2.55 -1.13
C HIS A 91 15.28 2.30 0.09
N HIS A 92 16.60 2.45 -0.10
CA HIS A 92 17.54 2.37 1.02
C HIS A 92 17.34 3.57 1.94
N LEU A 93 17.12 3.28 3.21
CA LEU A 93 17.07 4.29 4.25
C LEU A 93 18.47 4.37 4.86
N ASN A 94 19.22 5.43 4.50
CA ASN A 94 20.49 5.69 5.15
C ASN A 94 20.31 5.74 6.68
N PRO A 95 21.12 5.05 7.50
CA PRO A 95 22.44 4.44 7.23
C PRO A 95 22.42 2.91 7.02
N PHE A 96 21.30 2.30 6.76
CA PHE A 96 21.20 0.84 6.65
C PHE A 96 21.52 0.37 5.23
N GLU A 97 22.33 -0.67 5.11
CA GLU A 97 22.68 -1.31 3.83
C GLU A 97 21.52 -2.07 3.19
N THR A 98 20.47 -2.35 3.98
CA THR A 98 19.33 -3.14 3.54
C THR A 98 18.04 -2.32 3.51
N THR A 99 17.21 -2.56 2.51
CA THR A 99 15.90 -1.91 2.41
C THR A 99 14.90 -2.52 3.39
N PRO A 100 13.86 -1.78 3.83
CA PRO A 100 12.76 -2.34 4.61
C PRO A 100 12.10 -3.55 3.93
N TYR A 101 12.06 -3.54 2.61
CA TYR A 101 11.53 -4.66 1.83
C TYR A 101 12.42 -5.91 1.97
N GLU A 102 13.75 -5.78 1.91
CA GLU A 102 14.68 -6.89 2.09
C GLU A 102 14.60 -7.49 3.49
N LEU A 103 14.55 -6.64 4.53
CA LEU A 103 14.36 -7.08 5.91
C LEU A 103 13.08 -7.89 6.10
N TRP A 104 12.03 -7.49 5.40
CA TRP A 104 10.73 -8.14 5.50
C TRP A 104 10.62 -9.38 4.63
N SER A 105 11.13 -9.32 3.40
CA SER A 105 10.92 -10.32 2.37
C SER A 105 12.08 -11.29 2.21
N SER A 106 13.24 -10.98 2.82
CA SER A 106 14.51 -11.71 2.63
C SER A 106 14.90 -11.83 1.14
N SER A 107 14.45 -10.89 0.33
CA SER A 107 14.72 -10.83 -1.11
C SER A 107 14.77 -9.38 -1.58
N LYS A 108 15.57 -9.10 -2.60
CA LYS A 108 15.66 -7.75 -3.19
C LYS A 108 14.35 -7.35 -3.88
N PRO A 109 13.92 -6.08 -3.75
CA PRO A 109 12.74 -5.60 -4.43
C PRO A 109 12.96 -5.58 -5.95
N LYS A 110 12.00 -6.08 -6.72
CA LYS A 110 12.02 -5.95 -8.17
C LYS A 110 11.48 -4.57 -8.55
N LEU A 111 12.37 -3.63 -8.80
CA LEU A 111 11.99 -2.26 -9.15
C LEU A 111 11.82 -2.04 -10.67
N SER A 112 12.16 -3.02 -11.48
CA SER A 112 12.14 -2.92 -12.95
C SER A 112 10.74 -2.67 -13.55
N PHE A 113 9.69 -2.95 -12.81
CA PHE A 113 8.30 -2.69 -13.25
C PHE A 113 7.83 -1.27 -12.92
N LEU A 114 8.54 -0.54 -12.05
CA LEU A 114 8.21 0.85 -11.77
C LEU A 114 8.42 1.68 -13.04
N LYS A 115 7.41 2.46 -13.36
CA LYS A 115 7.42 3.45 -14.44
C LYS A 115 7.28 4.83 -13.84
N VAL A 116 7.60 5.83 -14.64
CA VAL A 116 7.35 7.21 -14.27
C VAL A 116 5.84 7.38 -14.05
N TRP A 117 5.47 8.02 -12.96
CA TRP A 117 4.06 8.31 -12.67
C TRP A 117 3.46 9.13 -13.81
N SER A 118 2.24 8.79 -14.23
CA SER A 118 1.56 9.45 -15.36
C SER A 118 2.21 9.24 -16.74
N CYS A 119 3.09 8.27 -16.91
CA CYS A 119 3.54 7.92 -18.26
C CYS A 119 2.38 7.29 -19.07
N ASP A 120 2.38 7.54 -20.38
CA ASP A 120 1.42 6.92 -21.29
C ASP A 120 1.56 5.40 -21.26
N ALA A 121 0.42 4.72 -21.20
CA ALA A 121 0.34 3.27 -21.24
C ALA A 121 -0.38 2.80 -22.50
N TYR A 122 0.28 1.97 -23.28
CA TYR A 122 -0.30 1.36 -24.47
C TYR A 122 -0.70 -0.07 -24.18
N MET A 123 -1.98 -0.36 -24.32
CA MET A 123 -2.53 -1.70 -24.13
C MET A 123 -2.94 -2.29 -25.49
N LYS A 124 -2.41 -3.47 -25.83
CA LYS A 124 -2.87 -4.19 -27.02
C LYS A 124 -4.29 -4.67 -26.78
N LYS A 125 -5.24 -4.13 -27.53
CA LYS A 125 -6.63 -4.58 -27.48
C LYS A 125 -6.69 -5.96 -28.15
N VAL A 126 -6.87 -7.01 -27.38
CA VAL A 126 -7.17 -8.34 -27.92
C VAL A 126 -8.65 -8.35 -28.24
N PHE A 127 -9.00 -8.24 -29.51
CA PHE A 127 -10.34 -8.51 -29.97
C PHE A 127 -10.57 -10.00 -29.85
N ASN A 128 -11.31 -10.44 -28.85
CA ASN A 128 -11.94 -11.74 -28.91
C ASN A 128 -12.95 -11.70 -30.06
N LEU A 129 -12.58 -12.27 -31.18
CA LEU A 129 -13.55 -12.62 -32.21
C LEU A 129 -14.50 -13.63 -31.59
N ILE A 130 -15.55 -13.11 -30.95
CA ILE A 130 -16.72 -13.92 -30.64
C ILE A 130 -17.24 -14.34 -32.00
N SER A 131 -16.93 -15.56 -32.41
CA SER A 131 -17.50 -16.23 -33.56
C SER A 131 -19.02 -16.08 -33.44
N SER A 132 -19.59 -15.16 -34.18
CA SER A 132 -21.02 -15.09 -34.42
C SER A 132 -21.40 -16.41 -35.09
N ASN A 133 -22.01 -17.29 -34.31
CA ASN A 133 -22.58 -18.54 -34.81
C ASN A 133 -23.70 -18.18 -35.79
N PRO A 134 -23.54 -18.44 -37.11
CA PRO A 134 -24.53 -18.03 -38.10
C PRO A 134 -25.79 -18.94 -38.15
N ASN A 135 -25.95 -19.88 -37.21
CA ASN A 135 -27.02 -20.89 -37.22
C ASN A 135 -28.15 -20.56 -36.22
N ARG A 136 -28.74 -19.35 -36.32
CA ARG A 136 -30.07 -19.11 -35.80
C ARG A 136 -30.97 -18.56 -36.91
N ARG A 137 -31.26 -19.40 -37.89
CA ARG A 137 -32.39 -19.15 -38.81
C ARG A 137 -33.40 -20.27 -38.65
N SER A 138 -34.65 -19.80 -38.52
CA SER A 138 -35.90 -20.50 -38.78
C SER A 138 -36.34 -21.59 -37.83
N ALA A 139 -37.22 -21.24 -36.91
CA ALA A 139 -38.40 -21.99 -36.58
C ALA A 139 -39.51 -21.03 -36.18
N SER A 140 -40.19 -20.48 -37.18
CA SER A 140 -41.52 -19.92 -37.04
C SER A 140 -42.36 -20.47 -38.18
N SER A 141 -43.18 -21.41 -37.84
CA SER A 141 -44.40 -21.73 -38.51
C SER A 141 -45.38 -22.23 -37.47
#